data_98d76a05fa25ec29cf8ea661b72ee6bf
#
_entry.id   98d76a05fa25ec29cf8ea661b72ee6bf
#
_cell.length_a   1.000
_cell.length_b   1.000
_cell.length_c   1.000
_cell.angle_alpha   90.00
_cell.angle_beta   90.00
_cell.angle_gamma   90.00
#
_symmetry.space_group_name_H-M   'P 1'
#
loop_
_entity.id
_entity.type
_entity.pdbx_description
1 polymer ?
#
loop_
_entity_poly.entity_id
_entity_poly.type
_entity_poly.pdbx_seq_one_letter_code
_entity_poly.pdbx_strand_id
1 'polypeptide(L)'
;MLFYIAVMVRTYKRKSTRQSWDETSMRNAVEAVRKGDMGIKKASAAFNVPKTTLRRRARGRNKRAKEGNKDLGGRKPILSEEIEVDLVGYILKMEEMFFGLTMDDVRKLAYQIAERNKLLEDSRDRPVYINRDSFGHDWLKGFLKRHPDIAPRTPEATSAARARGFNRAVVSKFFDVYEALVDKYQFPPQNIYNVDETGMTTVQGTGAKILAMKGRRQVGCLTSAERGQLVTVVVCMNVTGSFLPPFLIFPRQRMKAELMDGSPPGAVCVCHPSGWMQLEIFSQWFDHFLTFSGASKSHPVLLILDGHSTHVRNLDVINKARDFGVMIICLRAHCSHKMQPLDVSFMKPFSTYYNTEVAKWLRNHPGRTVSVFQIASLLTPAFQKAATAMTAANGFRKTGLWPVNRDVFQEHEYAPSEPTDQPMPDSSITTLATVENNFGRALLT
;
A
#
# COMPACT_ATOMS: atom_id res chain seq x y z
N MET A 1 -4.22 -3.52 37.21
CA MET A 1 -3.55 -2.26 37.58
C MET A 1 -3.06 -1.62 36.27
N LEU A 2 -3.90 -0.72 35.72
CA LEU A 2 -3.66 -0.05 34.44
C LEU A 2 -2.81 1.19 34.71
N PHE A 3 -1.52 1.13 34.35
CA PHE A 3 -0.68 2.33 34.29
C PHE A 3 -0.88 3.02 32.95
N TYR A 4 -1.63 4.10 32.95
CA TYR A 4 -1.60 5.10 31.90
C TYR A 4 -0.23 5.79 31.92
N ILE A 5 0.66 5.41 31.01
CA ILE A 5 1.86 6.22 30.73
C ILE A 5 1.41 7.35 29.82
N ALA A 6 1.13 8.48 30.42
CA ALA A 6 0.97 9.73 29.72
C ALA A 6 2.27 10.04 28.98
N VAL A 7 2.24 9.99 27.65
CA VAL A 7 3.29 10.56 26.80
C VAL A 7 3.33 12.05 27.16
N MET A 8 4.36 12.46 27.88
CA MET A 8 4.62 13.86 28.15
C MET A 8 5.03 14.54 26.85
N VAL A 9 4.07 14.92 26.05
CA VAL A 9 4.26 15.98 25.09
C VAL A 9 4.68 17.20 25.88
N ARG A 10 5.89 17.69 25.66
CA ARG A 10 6.36 18.97 26.25
C ARG A 10 5.48 20.09 25.69
N THR A 11 4.29 20.27 26.25
CA THR A 11 3.48 21.45 26.06
C THR A 11 4.11 22.57 26.88
N TYR A 12 4.94 23.37 26.24
CA TYR A 12 5.44 24.59 26.84
C TYR A 12 4.24 25.51 27.11
N LYS A 13 3.79 25.54 28.36
CA LYS A 13 2.79 26.51 28.82
C LYS A 13 3.50 27.86 28.95
N ARG A 14 3.09 28.77 28.07
CA ARG A 14 3.60 30.14 28.04
C ARG A 14 3.36 30.81 29.40
N LYS A 15 4.44 31.16 30.10
CA LYS A 15 4.39 31.84 31.44
C LYS A 15 4.29 33.35 31.32
N SER A 16 4.42 33.95 30.13
CA SER A 16 4.40 35.40 29.94
C SER A 16 3.11 35.89 29.31
N THR A 17 2.59 37.01 29.77
CA THR A 17 1.46 37.76 29.18
C THR A 17 1.83 38.53 27.91
N ARG A 18 3.01 38.26 27.32
CA ARG A 18 3.50 38.91 26.12
C ARG A 18 2.56 38.60 24.95
N GLN A 19 1.99 39.62 24.30
CA GLN A 19 1.00 39.52 23.21
C GLN A 19 -0.40 39.02 23.63
N SER A 20 -0.79 39.17 24.88
CA SER A 20 -2.15 38.87 25.34
C SER A 20 -3.21 39.94 24.98
N TRP A 21 -2.77 41.05 24.41
CA TRP A 21 -3.67 42.13 23.99
C TRP A 21 -4.52 41.73 22.78
N ASP A 22 -5.72 42.31 22.70
CA ASP A 22 -6.63 42.10 21.56
C ASP A 22 -6.16 42.84 20.31
N GLU A 23 -6.26 42.19 19.13
CA GLU A 23 -5.80 42.78 17.87
C GLU A 23 -6.62 43.97 17.41
N THR A 24 -7.94 43.93 17.64
CA THR A 24 -8.85 45.02 17.34
C THR A 24 -8.55 46.24 18.20
N SER A 25 -8.33 46.01 19.51
CA SER A 25 -7.92 47.07 20.45
C SER A 25 -6.58 47.71 20.04
N MET A 26 -5.61 46.90 19.58
CA MET A 26 -4.34 47.45 19.08
C MET A 26 -4.52 48.25 17.78
N ARG A 27 -5.36 47.81 16.85
CA ARG A 27 -5.65 48.51 15.61
C ARG A 27 -6.26 49.86 15.89
N ASN A 28 -7.30 49.90 16.71
CA ASN A 28 -7.98 51.13 17.13
C ASN A 28 -7.03 52.10 17.83
N ALA A 29 -6.15 51.57 18.71
CA ALA A 29 -5.14 52.38 19.38
C ALA A 29 -4.13 53.01 18.41
N VAL A 30 -3.66 52.25 17.38
CA VAL A 30 -2.74 52.75 16.35
C VAL A 30 -3.42 53.82 15.51
N GLU A 31 -4.69 53.65 15.16
CA GLU A 31 -5.46 54.58 14.38
C GLU A 31 -5.69 55.91 15.13
N ALA A 32 -6.12 55.83 16.40
CA ALA A 32 -6.31 57.00 17.26
C ALA A 32 -5.03 57.82 17.47
N VAL A 33 -3.87 57.14 17.56
CA VAL A 33 -2.56 57.81 17.64
C VAL A 33 -2.14 58.42 16.31
N ARG A 34 -2.42 57.80 15.18
CA ARG A 34 -2.07 58.31 13.85
C ARG A 34 -2.94 59.49 13.44
N LYS A 35 -4.24 59.46 13.79
CA LYS A 35 -5.16 60.58 13.55
C LYS A 35 -4.90 61.77 14.48
N GLY A 36 -4.11 61.61 15.53
CA GLY A 36 -3.83 62.65 16.49
C GLY A 36 -4.88 62.79 17.61
N ASP A 37 -5.90 61.92 17.64
CA ASP A 37 -6.97 61.96 18.61
C ASP A 37 -6.48 61.69 20.05
N MET A 38 -5.42 60.87 20.18
CA MET A 38 -4.86 60.50 21.46
C MET A 38 -3.34 60.39 21.42
N GLY A 39 -2.68 60.86 22.47
CA GLY A 39 -1.25 60.58 22.68
C GLY A 39 -1.00 59.12 23.05
N ILE A 40 0.19 58.57 22.71
CA ILE A 40 0.55 57.16 22.91
C ILE A 40 0.29 56.63 24.31
N LYS A 41 0.50 57.47 25.35
CA LYS A 41 0.29 57.07 26.76
C LYS A 41 -1.22 56.88 27.05
N LYS A 42 -2.05 57.82 26.55
CA LYS A 42 -3.50 57.81 26.74
C LYS A 42 -4.13 56.68 25.95
N ALA A 43 -3.74 56.48 24.66
CA ALA A 43 -4.23 55.39 23.86
C ALA A 43 -3.83 54.00 24.40
N SER A 44 -2.59 53.84 24.90
CA SER A 44 -2.14 52.58 25.54
C SER A 44 -3.04 52.21 26.74
N ALA A 45 -3.42 53.19 27.55
CA ALA A 45 -4.31 52.94 28.72
C ALA A 45 -5.76 52.68 28.27
N ALA A 46 -6.31 53.53 27.37
CA ALA A 46 -7.68 53.41 26.91
C ALA A 46 -8.03 52.11 26.19
N PHE A 47 -7.10 51.60 25.41
CA PHE A 47 -7.26 50.32 24.63
C PHE A 47 -6.59 49.13 25.25
N ASN A 48 -6.02 49.25 26.46
CA ASN A 48 -5.33 48.18 27.19
C ASN A 48 -4.27 47.45 26.36
N VAL A 49 -3.42 48.23 25.68
CA VAL A 49 -2.35 47.72 24.80
C VAL A 49 -0.97 48.17 25.24
N PRO A 50 0.11 47.34 25.07
CA PRO A 50 1.45 47.69 25.54
C PRO A 50 2.00 48.94 24.85
N LYS A 51 2.37 49.97 25.62
CA LYS A 51 2.86 51.28 25.13
C LYS A 51 4.04 51.18 24.17
N THR A 52 5.01 50.29 24.42
CA THR A 52 6.17 50.10 23.54
C THR A 52 5.80 49.51 22.18
N THR A 53 4.85 48.56 22.16
CA THR A 53 4.35 47.94 20.93
C THR A 53 3.53 48.93 20.13
N LEU A 54 2.64 49.67 20.79
CA LEU A 54 1.82 50.77 20.17
C LEU A 54 2.73 51.82 19.55
N ARG A 55 3.76 52.32 20.27
CA ARG A 55 4.72 53.30 19.76
C ARG A 55 5.45 52.83 18.48
N ARG A 56 5.89 51.55 18.45
CA ARG A 56 6.56 50.98 17.27
C ARG A 56 5.61 50.89 16.07
N ARG A 57 4.36 50.50 16.29
CA ARG A 57 3.34 50.36 15.23
C ARG A 57 2.86 51.70 14.72
N ALA A 58 2.57 52.64 15.58
CA ALA A 58 2.14 54.00 15.20
C ALA A 58 3.23 54.69 14.36
N ARG A 59 4.52 54.52 14.65
CA ARG A 59 5.67 55.09 13.90
C ARG A 59 6.06 54.31 12.65
N GLY A 60 5.32 53.24 12.26
CA GLY A 60 5.61 52.44 11.06
C GLY A 60 6.92 51.68 11.07
N ARG A 61 7.65 51.63 12.20
CA ARG A 61 8.94 50.92 12.34
C ARG A 61 8.83 49.39 12.26
N ASN A 62 7.64 48.84 12.37
CA ASN A 62 7.39 47.41 12.21
C ASN A 62 6.62 47.18 10.93
N LYS A 63 7.34 47.06 9.79
CA LYS A 63 6.77 46.88 8.45
C LYS A 63 5.96 45.58 8.29
N ARG A 64 6.16 44.59 9.17
CA ARG A 64 5.48 43.28 9.12
C ARG A 64 4.19 43.21 9.93
N ALA A 65 3.99 44.09 10.86
CA ALA A 65 2.79 44.16 11.70
C ALA A 65 1.85 45.27 11.17
N LYS A 66 1.40 45.15 9.93
CA LYS A 66 0.34 46.01 9.42
C LYS A 66 -0.94 45.69 10.22
N GLU A 67 -1.57 46.73 10.75
CA GLU A 67 -2.98 46.75 11.14
C GLU A 67 -3.39 45.77 12.26
N GLY A 68 -2.57 45.62 13.33
CA GLY A 68 -3.03 44.86 14.50
C GLY A 68 -2.64 43.37 14.57
N ASN A 69 -2.09 42.80 13.51
CA ASN A 69 -1.71 41.41 13.44
C ASN A 69 -0.67 41.03 14.50
N LYS A 70 -0.88 39.90 15.22
CA LYS A 70 0.02 39.37 16.25
C LYS A 70 1.27 38.70 15.70
N ASP A 71 1.42 38.59 14.38
CA ASP A 71 2.56 37.94 13.75
C ASP A 71 3.87 38.63 14.13
N LEU A 72 4.65 37.96 14.95
CA LEU A 72 5.99 38.39 15.39
C LEU A 72 7.03 38.28 14.27
N GLY A 73 6.61 38.08 13.03
CA GLY A 73 7.52 37.90 11.92
C GLY A 73 8.47 36.73 12.19
N GLY A 74 8.00 35.50 12.09
CA GLY A 74 8.87 34.34 11.96
C GLY A 74 9.88 34.57 10.83
N ARG A 75 11.03 33.93 10.88
CA ARG A 75 11.95 33.95 9.73
C ARG A 75 11.20 33.50 8.50
N LYS A 76 11.25 34.30 7.44
CA LYS A 76 10.69 33.87 6.15
C LYS A 76 11.39 32.60 5.71
N PRO A 77 10.71 31.64 5.09
CA PRO A 77 11.35 30.53 4.40
C PRO A 77 12.43 31.04 3.45
N ILE A 78 13.48 30.29 3.23
CA ILE A 78 14.56 30.64 2.30
C ILE A 78 14.06 30.54 0.87
N LEU A 79 13.34 29.47 0.56
CA LEU A 79 12.65 29.29 -0.71
C LEU A 79 11.33 30.07 -0.69
N SER A 80 10.95 30.66 -1.81
CA SER A 80 9.64 31.25 -1.99
C SER A 80 8.55 30.16 -2.01
N GLU A 81 7.30 30.54 -1.80
CA GLU A 81 6.16 29.62 -1.85
C GLU A 81 6.04 28.91 -3.20
N GLU A 82 6.27 29.65 -4.29
CA GLU A 82 6.27 29.11 -5.66
C GLU A 82 7.34 28.02 -5.84
N ILE A 83 8.57 28.27 -5.42
CA ILE A 83 9.68 27.31 -5.50
C ILE A 83 9.39 26.08 -4.62
N GLU A 84 8.79 26.26 -3.44
CA GLU A 84 8.42 25.13 -2.59
C GLU A 84 7.33 24.28 -3.22
N VAL A 85 6.33 24.87 -3.89
CA VAL A 85 5.28 24.15 -4.64
C VAL A 85 5.89 23.35 -5.80
N ASP A 86 6.78 23.93 -6.58
CA ASP A 86 7.48 23.24 -7.66
C ASP A 86 8.32 22.05 -7.13
N LEU A 87 8.98 22.25 -6.00
CA LEU A 87 9.74 21.17 -5.33
C LEU A 87 8.82 20.04 -4.86
N VAL A 88 7.65 20.34 -4.31
CA VAL A 88 6.65 19.34 -3.92
C VAL A 88 6.16 18.58 -5.14
N GLY A 89 5.82 19.28 -6.24
CA GLY A 89 5.42 18.64 -7.50
C GLY A 89 6.48 17.68 -8.02
N TYR A 90 7.76 18.08 -7.95
CA TYR A 90 8.86 17.21 -8.34
C TYR A 90 9.02 15.98 -7.42
N ILE A 91 8.88 16.15 -6.09
CA ILE A 91 8.94 15.05 -5.11
C ILE A 91 7.86 14.02 -5.41
N LEU A 92 6.61 14.47 -5.64
CA LEU A 92 5.48 13.58 -5.94
C LEU A 92 5.68 12.86 -7.28
N LYS A 93 6.13 13.57 -8.31
CA LYS A 93 6.40 12.94 -9.61
C LYS A 93 7.51 11.88 -9.55
N MET A 94 8.56 12.12 -8.76
CA MET A 94 9.61 11.13 -8.55
C MET A 94 9.11 9.91 -7.77
N GLU A 95 8.22 10.11 -6.79
CA GLU A 95 7.57 9.02 -6.05
C GLU A 95 6.68 8.17 -6.96
N GLU A 96 5.84 8.80 -7.80
CA GLU A 96 4.99 8.12 -8.79
C GLU A 96 5.79 7.21 -9.74
N MET A 97 6.99 7.63 -10.15
CA MET A 97 7.89 6.85 -11.02
C MET A 97 8.72 5.79 -10.27
N PHE A 98 8.49 5.58 -8.97
CA PHE A 98 9.27 4.68 -8.09
C PHE A 98 10.74 5.11 -7.85
N PHE A 99 11.06 6.36 -8.11
CA PHE A 99 12.35 6.99 -7.80
C PHE A 99 12.23 7.97 -6.62
N GLY A 100 11.37 7.66 -5.65
CA GLY A 100 11.07 8.53 -4.51
C GLY A 100 12.33 9.05 -3.82
N LEU A 101 12.35 10.37 -3.56
CA LEU A 101 13.48 11.05 -2.94
C LEU A 101 13.53 10.81 -1.43
N THR A 102 14.70 10.52 -0.92
CA THR A 102 14.92 10.45 0.54
C THR A 102 14.87 11.85 1.16
N MET A 103 14.68 11.91 2.48
CA MET A 103 14.72 13.18 3.21
C MET A 103 16.05 13.94 3.01
N ASP A 104 17.16 13.22 2.81
CA ASP A 104 18.46 13.81 2.55
C ASP A 104 18.55 14.34 1.12
N ASP A 105 17.99 13.64 0.15
CA ASP A 105 17.94 14.11 -1.24
C ASP A 105 17.13 15.38 -1.37
N VAL A 106 15.98 15.47 -0.70
CA VAL A 106 15.14 16.69 -0.67
C VAL A 106 15.89 17.86 -0.07
N ARG A 107 16.67 17.65 1.01
CA ARG A 107 17.47 18.71 1.65
C ARG A 107 18.60 19.20 0.75
N LYS A 108 19.27 18.30 0.03
CA LYS A 108 20.32 18.63 -0.95
C LYS A 108 19.74 19.36 -2.14
N LEU A 109 18.65 18.86 -2.71
CA LEU A 109 18.00 19.48 -3.87
C LEU A 109 17.52 20.89 -3.54
N ALA A 110 16.87 21.08 -2.41
CA ALA A 110 16.42 22.39 -1.94
C ALA A 110 17.59 23.37 -1.75
N TYR A 111 18.74 22.89 -1.26
CA TYR A 111 19.95 23.69 -1.14
C TYR A 111 20.48 24.11 -2.52
N GLN A 112 20.59 23.19 -3.48
CA GLN A 112 21.03 23.46 -4.85
C GLN A 112 20.11 24.49 -5.55
N ILE A 113 18.80 24.38 -5.35
CA ILE A 113 17.83 25.35 -5.86
C ILE A 113 18.08 26.74 -5.25
N ALA A 114 18.31 26.82 -3.93
CA ALA A 114 18.58 28.08 -3.26
C ALA A 114 19.90 28.71 -3.71
N GLU A 115 20.93 27.89 -3.90
CA GLU A 115 22.25 28.32 -4.40
C GLU A 115 22.15 28.86 -5.83
N ARG A 116 21.52 28.11 -6.73
CA ARG A 116 21.33 28.48 -8.13
C ARG A 116 20.54 29.80 -8.28
N ASN A 117 19.54 30.01 -7.41
CA ASN A 117 18.75 31.25 -7.37
C ASN A 117 19.39 32.36 -6.51
N LYS A 118 20.63 32.24 -6.08
CA LYS A 118 21.38 33.21 -5.25
C LYS A 118 20.65 33.62 -3.95
N LEU A 119 19.75 32.78 -3.45
CA LEU A 119 18.98 33.06 -2.24
C LEU A 119 19.81 32.96 -0.96
N LEU A 120 21.01 32.38 -1.05
CA LEU A 120 21.94 32.19 0.07
C LEU A 120 22.82 33.42 0.30
N GLU A 121 23.07 34.25 -0.71
CA GLU A 121 23.91 35.44 -0.64
C GLU A 121 23.32 36.52 0.28
N ASP A 122 22.00 36.65 0.33
CA ASP A 122 21.27 37.61 1.16
C ASP A 122 21.15 37.17 2.64
N SER A 123 21.78 36.07 2.99
CA SER A 123 21.62 35.41 4.30
C SER A 123 22.72 35.74 5.31
N ARG A 124 23.53 36.78 5.09
CA ARG A 124 24.70 37.14 5.96
C ARG A 124 24.34 37.33 7.46
N ASP A 125 23.08 37.57 7.78
CA ASP A 125 22.55 37.69 9.15
C ASP A 125 21.82 36.43 9.66
N ARG A 126 21.90 35.31 8.97
CA ARG A 126 21.15 34.11 9.33
C ARG A 126 22.12 32.94 9.49
N PRO A 127 22.26 32.35 10.68
CA PRO A 127 22.88 31.05 10.81
C PRO A 127 21.89 30.04 10.14
N VAL A 128 22.08 29.86 8.83
CA VAL A 128 21.49 28.72 8.14
C VAL A 128 22.33 27.54 8.58
N TYR A 129 21.72 26.56 9.24
CA TYR A 129 22.37 25.29 9.52
C TYR A 129 22.55 24.55 8.19
N ILE A 130 23.57 24.96 7.44
CA ILE A 130 23.98 24.35 6.17
C ILE A 130 25.03 23.33 6.52
N ASN A 131 24.75 22.08 6.28
CA ASN A 131 25.73 21.01 6.37
C ASN A 131 26.38 20.89 5.00
N ARG A 132 27.47 21.66 4.77
CA ARG A 132 28.31 21.76 3.55
C ARG A 132 27.54 21.95 2.22
N ASP A 133 26.50 21.11 1.91
CA ASP A 133 25.76 21.06 0.63
C ASP A 133 24.27 20.72 0.79
N SER A 134 23.72 20.84 2.00
CA SER A 134 22.32 20.54 2.28
C SER A 134 21.71 21.41 3.37
N PHE A 135 20.40 21.63 3.33
CA PHE A 135 19.68 22.25 4.44
C PHE A 135 19.62 21.37 5.68
N GLY A 136 19.56 21.98 6.87
CA GLY A 136 19.43 21.27 8.14
C GLY A 136 18.07 20.59 8.34
N HIS A 137 17.99 19.67 9.31
CA HIS A 137 16.75 18.98 9.66
C HIS A 137 15.60 19.91 10.09
N ASP A 138 15.91 21.07 10.69
CA ASP A 138 14.89 22.04 11.09
C ASP A 138 14.25 22.73 9.90
N TRP A 139 14.98 22.93 8.79
CA TRP A 139 14.42 23.40 7.54
C TRP A 139 13.40 22.36 7.00
N LEU A 140 13.80 21.08 6.95
CA LEU A 140 12.92 20.00 6.48
C LEU A 140 11.63 19.88 7.33
N LYS A 141 11.75 19.96 8.66
CA LYS A 141 10.57 19.99 9.55
C LYS A 141 9.65 21.17 9.24
N GLY A 142 10.23 22.34 8.98
CA GLY A 142 9.48 23.52 8.58
C GLY A 142 8.80 23.36 7.23
N PHE A 143 9.49 22.76 6.26
CA PHE A 143 8.98 22.44 4.92
C PHE A 143 7.80 21.48 5.00
N LEU A 144 7.96 20.32 5.64
CA LEU A 144 6.86 19.34 5.83
C LEU A 144 5.65 19.91 6.60
N LYS A 145 5.86 20.88 7.49
CA LYS A 145 4.75 21.56 8.18
C LYS A 145 3.97 22.49 7.25
N ARG A 146 4.62 23.10 6.26
CA ARG A 146 3.96 23.97 5.26
C ARG A 146 3.27 23.17 4.17
N HIS A 147 3.74 21.94 3.91
CA HIS A 147 3.23 21.04 2.88
C HIS A 147 2.73 19.74 3.53
N PRO A 148 1.52 19.73 4.13
CA PRO A 148 0.96 18.57 4.85
C PRO A 148 0.56 17.43 3.90
N ASP A 149 0.51 17.68 2.60
CA ASP A 149 0.17 16.70 1.57
C ASP A 149 1.27 15.65 1.35
N ILE A 150 2.49 15.93 1.81
CA ILE A 150 3.62 15.00 1.74
C ILE A 150 4.06 14.54 3.13
N ALA A 151 4.37 13.25 3.26
CA ALA A 151 4.84 12.66 4.49
C ALA A 151 5.87 11.55 4.23
N PRO A 152 6.87 11.35 5.13
CA PRO A 152 7.78 10.22 5.02
C PRO A 152 7.03 8.89 5.03
N ARG A 153 7.32 8.03 4.04
CA ARG A 153 6.78 6.67 3.92
C ARG A 153 7.92 5.69 3.70
N THR A 154 7.75 4.46 4.14
CA THR A 154 8.66 3.37 3.78
C THR A 154 8.17 2.77 2.47
N PRO A 155 8.98 2.83 1.37
CA PRO A 155 8.56 2.27 0.10
C PRO A 155 8.45 0.75 0.18
N GLU A 156 7.48 0.18 -0.52
CA GLU A 156 7.41 -1.27 -0.75
C GLU A 156 8.29 -1.61 -1.97
N ALA A 157 9.13 -2.64 -1.83
CA ALA A 157 10.01 -3.05 -2.92
C ALA A 157 9.19 -3.60 -4.10
N THR A 158 9.31 -2.94 -5.24
CA THR A 158 8.68 -3.38 -6.50
C THR A 158 9.78 -3.72 -7.51
N SER A 159 9.68 -4.90 -8.15
CA SER A 159 10.64 -5.26 -9.19
C SER A 159 10.44 -4.42 -10.46
N ALA A 160 11.53 -4.14 -11.18
CA ALA A 160 11.45 -3.43 -12.46
C ALA A 160 10.51 -4.13 -13.47
N ALA A 161 10.42 -5.46 -13.43
CA ALA A 161 9.50 -6.23 -14.27
C ALA A 161 8.02 -5.94 -13.91
N ARG A 162 7.68 -5.77 -12.63
CA ARG A 162 6.33 -5.38 -12.20
C ARG A 162 5.99 -3.94 -12.59
N ALA A 163 6.94 -3.02 -12.45
CA ALA A 163 6.77 -1.64 -12.88
C ALA A 163 6.49 -1.55 -14.39
N ARG A 164 7.25 -2.28 -15.22
CA ARG A 164 7.06 -2.33 -16.68
C ARG A 164 5.78 -3.06 -17.11
N GLY A 165 5.41 -4.14 -16.40
CA GLY A 165 4.28 -5.01 -16.79
C GLY A 165 2.93 -4.32 -16.65
N PHE A 166 2.78 -3.45 -15.64
CA PHE A 166 1.52 -2.75 -15.39
C PHE A 166 1.49 -1.41 -16.13
N ASN A 167 1.07 -1.43 -17.39
CA ASN A 167 0.91 -0.23 -18.21
C ASN A 167 -0.51 -0.14 -18.79
N ARG A 168 -0.90 1.06 -19.24
CA ARG A 168 -2.25 1.35 -19.72
C ARG A 168 -2.67 0.45 -20.88
N ALA A 169 -1.79 0.21 -21.85
CA ALA A 169 -2.11 -0.60 -23.04
C ALA A 169 -2.41 -2.06 -22.64
N VAL A 170 -1.60 -2.63 -21.75
CA VAL A 170 -1.77 -4.00 -21.24
C VAL A 170 -3.06 -4.15 -20.44
N VAL A 171 -3.36 -3.18 -19.55
CA VAL A 171 -4.59 -3.18 -18.74
C VAL A 171 -5.81 -2.98 -19.62
N SER A 172 -5.80 -2.03 -20.57
CA SER A 172 -6.92 -1.79 -21.49
C SER A 172 -7.23 -3.04 -22.31
N LYS A 173 -6.21 -3.68 -22.88
CA LYS A 173 -6.38 -4.91 -23.66
C LYS A 173 -6.93 -6.09 -22.85
N PHE A 174 -6.58 -6.18 -21.56
CA PHE A 174 -7.18 -7.15 -20.66
C PHE A 174 -8.67 -6.87 -20.46
N PHE A 175 -9.06 -5.61 -20.19
CA PHE A 175 -10.46 -5.24 -20.00
C PHE A 175 -11.28 -5.41 -21.27
N ASP A 176 -10.73 -5.18 -22.48
CA ASP A 176 -11.43 -5.46 -23.75
C ASP A 176 -11.90 -6.92 -23.82
N VAL A 177 -11.03 -7.86 -23.43
CA VAL A 177 -11.37 -9.28 -23.42
C VAL A 177 -12.30 -9.64 -22.27
N TYR A 178 -12.05 -9.07 -21.09
CA TYR A 178 -12.85 -9.34 -19.88
C TYR A 178 -14.30 -8.87 -20.05
N GLU A 179 -14.50 -7.63 -20.51
CA GLU A 179 -15.82 -7.06 -20.78
C GLU A 179 -16.57 -7.88 -21.83
N ALA A 180 -15.90 -8.23 -22.95
CA ALA A 180 -16.50 -9.07 -23.98
C ALA A 180 -16.97 -10.45 -23.44
N LEU A 181 -16.21 -11.06 -22.50
CA LEU A 181 -16.62 -12.31 -21.85
C LEU A 181 -17.81 -12.09 -20.92
N VAL A 182 -17.77 -11.06 -20.08
CA VAL A 182 -18.87 -10.75 -19.15
C VAL A 182 -20.14 -10.41 -19.91
N ASP A 183 -20.05 -9.64 -21.00
CA ASP A 183 -21.19 -9.27 -21.84
C ASP A 183 -21.77 -10.49 -22.59
N LYS A 184 -20.90 -11.37 -23.08
CA LYS A 184 -21.35 -12.58 -23.82
C LYS A 184 -22.07 -13.58 -22.92
N TYR A 185 -21.52 -13.86 -21.74
CA TYR A 185 -22.02 -14.94 -20.87
C TYR A 185 -22.90 -14.45 -19.71
N GLN A 186 -22.93 -13.13 -19.44
CA GLN A 186 -23.73 -12.51 -18.38
C GLN A 186 -23.57 -13.22 -17.03
N PHE A 187 -22.30 -13.48 -16.64
CA PHE A 187 -22.01 -14.20 -15.40
C PHE A 187 -22.63 -13.49 -14.19
N PRO A 188 -23.43 -14.18 -13.36
CA PRO A 188 -23.81 -13.63 -12.07
C PRO A 188 -22.58 -13.56 -11.15
N PRO A 189 -22.55 -12.64 -10.17
CA PRO A 189 -21.37 -12.40 -9.33
C PRO A 189 -20.89 -13.64 -8.57
N GLN A 190 -21.77 -14.56 -8.20
CA GLN A 190 -21.38 -15.82 -7.57
C GLN A 190 -20.61 -16.77 -8.48
N ASN A 191 -20.66 -16.58 -9.79
CA ASN A 191 -20.00 -17.42 -10.80
C ASN A 191 -18.68 -16.82 -11.31
N ILE A 192 -18.20 -15.72 -10.74
CA ILE A 192 -16.92 -15.10 -11.06
C ILE A 192 -15.95 -15.40 -9.93
N TYR A 193 -14.91 -16.17 -10.22
CA TYR A 193 -13.92 -16.65 -9.25
C TYR A 193 -12.53 -16.09 -9.55
N ASN A 194 -11.75 -15.91 -8.50
CA ASN A 194 -10.33 -15.62 -8.57
C ASN A 194 -9.56 -16.65 -7.74
N VAL A 195 -8.50 -17.21 -8.29
CA VAL A 195 -7.60 -18.16 -7.63
C VAL A 195 -6.18 -17.65 -7.61
N ASP A 196 -5.45 -17.94 -6.55
CA ASP A 196 -4.02 -17.65 -6.42
C ASP A 196 -3.36 -18.52 -5.35
N GLU A 197 -2.04 -18.67 -5.41
CA GLU A 197 -1.23 -19.43 -4.47
C GLU A 197 -0.48 -18.51 -3.52
N THR A 198 -0.38 -18.95 -2.27
CA THR A 198 0.48 -18.30 -1.28
C THR A 198 1.28 -19.31 -0.48
N GLY A 199 2.45 -18.91 -0.02
CA GLY A 199 3.32 -19.76 0.80
C GLY A 199 3.16 -19.50 2.28
N MET A 200 2.86 -20.53 3.06
CA MET A 200 2.87 -20.51 4.52
C MET A 200 4.12 -21.22 5.05
N THR A 201 4.92 -20.50 5.79
CA THR A 201 6.20 -21.01 6.31
C THR A 201 6.09 -21.42 7.77
N THR A 202 6.86 -22.44 8.15
CA THR A 202 7.03 -22.84 9.56
C THR A 202 7.84 -21.83 10.37
N VAL A 203 8.52 -20.87 9.71
CA VAL A 203 9.27 -19.81 10.38
C VAL A 203 8.44 -18.53 10.34
N GLN A 204 8.31 -17.91 11.50
CA GLN A 204 7.63 -16.61 11.63
C GLN A 204 8.34 -15.56 10.78
N GLY A 205 7.60 -14.81 9.97
CA GLY A 205 8.10 -13.60 9.33
C GLY A 205 8.48 -12.52 10.36
N THR A 206 8.81 -11.32 9.89
CA THR A 206 9.13 -10.19 10.78
C THR A 206 8.04 -10.00 11.83
N GLY A 207 8.39 -10.25 13.10
CA GLY A 207 7.49 -10.16 14.23
C GLY A 207 6.96 -8.75 14.47
N ALA A 208 5.83 -8.63 15.17
CA ALA A 208 5.32 -7.35 15.62
C ALA A 208 6.37 -6.65 16.51
N LYS A 209 6.40 -5.32 16.46
CA LYS A 209 7.26 -4.51 17.34
C LYS A 209 6.93 -4.81 18.80
N ILE A 210 7.96 -5.12 19.58
CA ILE A 210 7.83 -5.37 21.03
C ILE A 210 8.42 -4.20 21.83
N LEU A 211 7.96 -4.05 23.06
CA LEU A 211 8.56 -3.12 24.00
C LEU A 211 9.84 -3.75 24.59
N ALA A 212 10.93 -3.02 24.51
CA ALA A 212 12.22 -3.42 25.04
C ALA A 212 12.86 -2.25 25.79
N MET A 213 13.89 -2.53 26.58
CA MET A 213 14.63 -1.50 27.30
C MET A 213 15.19 -0.47 26.32
N LYS A 214 14.94 0.82 26.60
CA LYS A 214 15.46 1.94 25.79
C LYS A 214 16.99 1.88 25.71
N GLY A 215 17.52 1.93 24.47
CA GLY A 215 18.96 1.86 24.21
C GLY A 215 19.50 0.45 23.95
N ARG A 216 18.68 -0.61 24.05
CA ARG A 216 19.07 -1.96 23.70
C ARG A 216 19.16 -2.10 22.17
N ARG A 217 20.36 -2.37 21.65
CA ARG A 217 20.61 -2.45 20.19
C ARG A 217 20.11 -3.76 19.57
N GLN A 218 20.19 -4.87 20.32
CA GLN A 218 19.73 -6.19 19.88
C GLN A 218 18.62 -6.67 20.81
N VAL A 219 17.45 -6.89 20.24
CA VAL A 219 16.29 -7.45 20.92
C VAL A 219 16.02 -8.80 20.30
N GLY A 220 16.32 -9.89 21.04
CA GLY A 220 16.10 -11.25 20.57
C GLY A 220 14.62 -11.59 20.51
N CYS A 221 14.23 -12.34 19.49
CA CYS A 221 12.94 -13.00 19.38
C CYS A 221 13.20 -14.48 19.11
N LEU A 222 12.46 -15.36 19.78
CA LEU A 222 12.51 -16.78 19.47
C LEU A 222 11.85 -17.01 18.11
N THR A 223 12.63 -17.56 17.17
CA THR A 223 12.13 -18.04 15.89
C THR A 223 12.03 -19.56 15.92
N SER A 224 11.09 -20.12 15.15
CA SER A 224 10.83 -21.56 15.16
C SER A 224 11.96 -22.42 14.56
N ALA A 225 12.78 -21.88 13.64
CA ALA A 225 13.93 -22.54 13.03
C ALA A 225 14.78 -21.55 12.23
N GLU A 226 16.03 -21.91 11.91
CA GLU A 226 16.90 -21.12 11.02
C GLU A 226 16.46 -21.20 9.55
N ARG A 227 15.88 -22.33 9.13
CA ARG A 227 15.30 -22.55 7.79
C ARG A 227 13.90 -23.11 7.92
N GLY A 228 12.93 -22.44 7.30
CA GLY A 228 11.54 -22.85 7.29
C GLY A 228 11.22 -23.82 6.16
N GLN A 229 10.22 -24.68 6.39
CA GLN A 229 9.54 -25.40 5.32
C GLN A 229 8.36 -24.56 4.86
N LEU A 230 8.14 -24.53 3.55
CA LEU A 230 7.05 -23.80 2.91
C LEU A 230 5.97 -24.79 2.50
N VAL A 231 4.73 -24.52 2.90
CA VAL A 231 3.52 -25.19 2.42
C VAL A 231 2.79 -24.22 1.52
N THR A 232 2.52 -24.63 0.29
CA THR A 232 1.71 -23.81 -0.63
C THR A 232 0.25 -23.98 -0.31
N VAL A 233 -0.49 -22.88 -0.24
CA VAL A 233 -1.93 -22.82 -0.02
C VAL A 233 -2.57 -22.19 -1.23
N VAL A 234 -3.42 -22.92 -1.93
CA VAL A 234 -4.23 -22.40 -3.02
C VAL A 234 -5.53 -21.86 -2.43
N VAL A 235 -5.78 -20.60 -2.68
CA VAL A 235 -6.98 -19.88 -2.22
C VAL A 235 -7.80 -19.50 -3.43
N CYS A 236 -9.11 -19.72 -3.36
CA CYS A 236 -10.04 -19.29 -4.39
C CYS A 236 -11.27 -18.65 -3.74
N MET A 237 -11.71 -17.53 -4.28
CA MET A 237 -12.89 -16.80 -3.81
C MET A 237 -13.73 -16.30 -5.00
N ASN A 238 -15.04 -16.14 -4.78
CA ASN A 238 -15.89 -15.47 -5.74
C ASN A 238 -16.27 -14.05 -5.31
N VAL A 239 -16.92 -13.31 -6.19
CA VAL A 239 -17.34 -11.93 -5.96
C VAL A 239 -18.27 -11.77 -4.75
N THR A 240 -19.14 -12.74 -4.49
CA THR A 240 -20.11 -12.68 -3.37
C THR A 240 -19.48 -13.01 -2.01
N GLY A 241 -18.21 -13.43 -2.01
CA GLY A 241 -17.47 -13.72 -0.79
C GLY A 241 -17.53 -15.17 -0.33
N SER A 242 -17.94 -16.09 -1.20
CA SER A 242 -17.74 -17.52 -0.95
C SER A 242 -16.28 -17.87 -1.25
N PHE A 243 -15.63 -18.52 -0.27
CA PHE A 243 -14.28 -19.05 -0.42
C PHE A 243 -14.33 -20.56 -0.56
N LEU A 244 -13.59 -21.09 -1.52
CA LEU A 244 -13.37 -22.53 -1.59
C LEU A 244 -12.61 -23.00 -0.35
N PRO A 245 -12.89 -24.21 0.15
CA PRO A 245 -12.01 -24.82 1.13
C PRO A 245 -10.57 -24.85 0.59
N PRO A 246 -9.57 -24.40 1.38
CA PRO A 246 -8.22 -24.26 0.87
C PRO A 246 -7.60 -25.60 0.46
N PHE A 247 -6.77 -25.56 -0.57
CA PHE A 247 -6.03 -26.71 -1.07
C PHE A 247 -4.54 -26.54 -0.70
N LEU A 248 -3.97 -27.51 0.01
CA LEU A 248 -2.63 -27.44 0.58
C LEU A 248 -1.66 -28.35 -0.15
N ILE A 249 -0.45 -27.87 -0.44
CA ILE A 249 0.62 -28.65 -1.05
C ILE A 249 1.77 -28.73 -0.06
N PHE A 250 1.96 -29.90 0.53
CA PHE A 250 3.01 -30.15 1.51
C PHE A 250 4.34 -30.58 0.85
N PRO A 251 5.50 -30.05 1.30
CA PRO A 251 6.82 -30.40 0.76
C PRO A 251 7.27 -31.79 1.27
N ARG A 252 6.56 -32.85 0.88
CA ARG A 252 6.74 -34.21 1.32
C ARG A 252 6.47 -35.23 0.20
N GLN A 253 7.07 -36.41 0.29
CA GLN A 253 6.80 -37.53 -0.62
C GLN A 253 5.55 -38.33 -0.24
N ARG A 254 5.26 -38.44 1.06
CA ARG A 254 4.19 -39.30 1.56
C ARG A 254 3.19 -38.51 2.36
N MET A 255 1.92 -38.74 2.07
CA MET A 255 0.81 -38.21 2.84
C MET A 255 0.76 -38.83 4.24
N LYS A 256 0.41 -38.02 5.23
CA LYS A 256 0.06 -38.43 6.59
C LYS A 256 -1.20 -37.71 7.01
N ALA A 257 -2.12 -38.39 7.67
CA ALA A 257 -3.40 -37.83 8.09
C ALA A 257 -3.22 -36.62 9.03
N GLU A 258 -2.21 -36.67 9.89
CA GLU A 258 -1.89 -35.65 10.89
C GLU A 258 -1.48 -34.29 10.26
N LEU A 259 -1.17 -34.23 8.97
CA LEU A 259 -0.92 -32.99 8.26
C LEU A 259 -2.16 -32.10 8.17
N MET A 260 -3.33 -32.71 8.24
CA MET A 260 -4.63 -32.04 8.14
C MET A 260 -5.31 -31.80 9.48
N ASP A 261 -4.65 -32.14 10.59
CA ASP A 261 -5.20 -31.94 11.93
C ASP A 261 -5.54 -30.46 12.16
N GLY A 262 -6.81 -30.19 12.47
CA GLY A 262 -7.31 -28.84 12.68
C GLY A 262 -7.42 -28.00 11.42
N SER A 263 -7.38 -28.58 10.22
CA SER A 263 -7.59 -27.87 8.94
C SER A 263 -9.02 -27.29 8.82
N PRO A 264 -9.22 -26.26 7.97
CA PRO A 264 -10.55 -25.77 7.65
C PRO A 264 -11.44 -26.90 7.10
N PRO A 265 -12.76 -26.93 7.42
CA PRO A 265 -13.66 -27.93 6.90
C PRO A 265 -13.66 -27.98 5.36
N GLY A 266 -13.58 -29.19 4.82
CA GLY A 266 -13.54 -29.40 3.36
C GLY A 266 -12.19 -29.12 2.70
N ALA A 267 -11.17 -28.71 3.46
CA ALA A 267 -9.81 -28.53 2.93
C ALA A 267 -9.25 -29.84 2.37
N VAL A 268 -8.53 -29.74 1.26
CA VAL A 268 -7.89 -30.85 0.57
C VAL A 268 -6.38 -30.66 0.62
N CYS A 269 -5.60 -31.74 0.61
CA CYS A 269 -4.16 -31.63 0.51
C CYS A 269 -3.56 -32.70 -0.40
N VAL A 270 -2.39 -32.33 -0.92
CA VAL A 270 -1.48 -33.22 -1.64
C VAL A 270 -0.07 -33.09 -1.08
N CYS A 271 0.74 -34.11 -1.35
CA CYS A 271 2.16 -34.09 -1.02
C CYS A 271 2.97 -34.11 -2.32
N HIS A 272 3.93 -33.19 -2.43
CA HIS A 272 4.91 -33.19 -3.51
C HIS A 272 6.27 -32.72 -2.96
N PRO A 273 7.39 -33.37 -3.34
CA PRO A 273 8.71 -33.05 -2.76
C PRO A 273 9.12 -31.58 -2.89
N SER A 274 8.73 -30.91 -3.97
CA SER A 274 9.02 -29.48 -4.18
C SER A 274 8.20 -28.55 -3.28
N GLY A 275 7.01 -28.98 -2.82
CA GLY A 275 6.06 -28.12 -2.12
C GLY A 275 5.38 -27.05 -3.01
N TRP A 276 5.64 -27.04 -4.32
CA TRP A 276 5.12 -26.07 -5.28
C TRP A 276 4.08 -26.65 -6.20
N MET A 277 3.26 -25.79 -6.78
CA MET A 277 2.26 -26.16 -7.79
C MET A 277 2.94 -26.85 -8.98
N GLN A 278 2.36 -27.93 -9.46
CA GLN A 278 2.74 -28.69 -10.64
C GLN A 278 1.52 -28.90 -11.54
N LEU A 279 1.72 -29.33 -12.80
CA LEU A 279 0.64 -29.56 -13.76
C LEU A 279 -0.42 -30.52 -13.22
N GLU A 280 0.00 -31.65 -12.68
CA GLU A 280 -0.89 -32.70 -12.17
C GLU A 280 -1.61 -32.24 -10.89
N ILE A 281 -0.95 -31.45 -10.05
CA ILE A 281 -1.54 -30.88 -8.83
C ILE A 281 -2.60 -29.83 -9.19
N PHE A 282 -2.35 -29.02 -10.21
CA PHE A 282 -3.33 -28.05 -10.68
C PHE A 282 -4.57 -28.73 -11.26
N SER A 283 -4.42 -29.89 -11.98
CA SER A 283 -5.56 -30.69 -12.41
C SER A 283 -6.40 -31.22 -11.23
N GLN A 284 -5.76 -31.67 -10.14
CA GLN A 284 -6.45 -32.12 -8.93
C GLN A 284 -7.16 -30.97 -8.22
N TRP A 285 -6.51 -29.80 -8.14
CA TRP A 285 -7.15 -28.60 -7.62
C TRP A 285 -8.36 -28.19 -8.50
N PHE A 286 -8.23 -28.31 -9.81
CA PHE A 286 -9.33 -27.97 -10.72
C PHE A 286 -10.54 -28.89 -10.55
N ASP A 287 -10.32 -30.18 -10.25
CA ASP A 287 -11.41 -31.12 -9.90
C ASP A 287 -12.11 -30.69 -8.60
N HIS A 288 -11.33 -30.26 -7.59
CA HIS A 288 -11.86 -29.69 -6.36
C HIS A 288 -12.66 -28.41 -6.63
N PHE A 289 -12.18 -27.53 -7.52
CA PHE A 289 -12.89 -26.34 -7.96
C PHE A 289 -14.22 -26.68 -8.65
N LEU A 290 -14.22 -27.62 -9.58
CA LEU A 290 -15.43 -28.06 -10.28
C LEU A 290 -16.50 -28.59 -9.31
N THR A 291 -16.06 -29.40 -8.34
CA THR A 291 -16.96 -29.95 -7.31
C THR A 291 -17.60 -28.85 -6.48
N PHE A 292 -16.85 -27.83 -6.10
CA PHE A 292 -17.35 -26.72 -5.28
C PHE A 292 -18.20 -25.72 -6.06
N SER A 293 -17.75 -25.34 -7.25
CA SER A 293 -18.44 -24.32 -8.06
C SER A 293 -19.72 -24.82 -8.70
N GLY A 294 -19.88 -26.14 -8.86
CA GLY A 294 -20.98 -26.75 -9.59
C GLY A 294 -21.03 -26.33 -11.06
N ALA A 295 -19.87 -25.96 -11.61
CA ALA A 295 -19.76 -25.50 -12.99
C ALA A 295 -20.31 -26.54 -13.98
N SER A 296 -21.08 -26.09 -14.96
CA SER A 296 -21.62 -26.91 -16.05
C SER A 296 -21.88 -26.03 -17.27
N LYS A 297 -22.13 -26.63 -18.42
CA LYS A 297 -22.50 -25.87 -19.64
C LYS A 297 -23.78 -25.05 -19.46
N SER A 298 -24.70 -25.47 -18.57
CA SER A 298 -25.90 -24.72 -18.22
C SER A 298 -25.67 -23.67 -17.12
N HIS A 299 -24.59 -23.80 -16.35
CA HIS A 299 -24.15 -22.86 -15.30
C HIS A 299 -22.67 -22.51 -15.50
N PRO A 300 -22.37 -21.71 -16.54
CA PRO A 300 -20.99 -21.35 -16.81
C PRO A 300 -20.40 -20.49 -15.70
N VAL A 301 -19.11 -20.65 -15.44
CA VAL A 301 -18.35 -19.86 -14.47
C VAL A 301 -17.12 -19.24 -15.13
N LEU A 302 -16.71 -18.09 -14.61
CA LEU A 302 -15.51 -17.41 -15.01
C LEU A 302 -14.44 -17.59 -13.91
N LEU A 303 -13.28 -18.13 -14.28
CA LEU A 303 -12.13 -18.31 -13.42
C LEU A 303 -11.00 -17.37 -13.84
N ILE A 304 -10.61 -16.47 -12.94
CA ILE A 304 -9.54 -15.50 -13.14
C ILE A 304 -8.32 -16.01 -12.38
N LEU A 305 -7.19 -16.14 -13.07
CA LEU A 305 -5.93 -16.62 -12.50
C LEU A 305 -4.73 -15.90 -13.12
N ASP A 306 -3.54 -16.12 -12.58
CA ASP A 306 -2.32 -15.63 -13.19
C ASP A 306 -1.93 -16.44 -14.44
N GLY A 307 -1.05 -15.90 -15.26
CA GLY A 307 -0.61 -16.53 -16.50
C GLY A 307 0.51 -17.57 -16.32
N HIS A 308 0.61 -18.23 -15.16
CA HIS A 308 1.65 -19.22 -14.93
C HIS A 308 1.51 -20.43 -15.87
N SER A 309 2.64 -20.99 -16.31
CA SER A 309 2.68 -22.06 -17.32
C SER A 309 1.93 -23.34 -16.89
N THR A 310 1.87 -23.65 -15.59
CA THR A 310 1.14 -24.80 -15.05
C THR A 310 -0.38 -24.66 -15.22
N HIS A 311 -0.88 -23.44 -15.35
CA HIS A 311 -2.29 -23.13 -15.52
C HIS A 311 -2.68 -23.15 -16.99
N VAL A 312 -1.90 -22.48 -17.85
CA VAL A 312 -2.26 -22.23 -19.26
C VAL A 312 -1.84 -23.33 -20.25
N ARG A 313 -0.88 -24.18 -19.87
CA ARG A 313 -0.36 -25.26 -20.74
C ARG A 313 -0.82 -26.66 -20.30
N ASN A 314 -1.87 -26.74 -19.51
CA ASN A 314 -2.43 -27.99 -18.97
C ASN A 314 -3.61 -28.44 -19.82
N LEU A 315 -3.39 -29.40 -20.72
CA LEU A 315 -4.40 -29.89 -21.65
C LEU A 315 -5.59 -30.56 -20.91
N ASP A 316 -5.34 -31.24 -19.80
CA ASP A 316 -6.39 -31.87 -18.99
C ASP A 316 -7.35 -30.80 -18.45
N VAL A 317 -6.80 -29.72 -17.86
CA VAL A 317 -7.60 -28.59 -17.35
C VAL A 317 -8.35 -27.90 -18.48
N ILE A 318 -7.74 -27.70 -19.64
CA ILE A 318 -8.38 -27.09 -20.82
C ILE A 318 -9.59 -27.91 -21.26
N ASN A 319 -9.45 -29.23 -21.34
CA ASN A 319 -10.54 -30.12 -21.72
C ASN A 319 -11.66 -30.12 -20.68
N LYS A 320 -11.32 -30.28 -19.39
CA LYS A 320 -12.29 -30.18 -18.28
C LYS A 320 -13.03 -28.84 -18.29
N ALA A 321 -12.31 -27.73 -18.46
CA ALA A 321 -12.91 -26.40 -18.52
C ALA A 321 -13.97 -26.31 -19.66
N ARG A 322 -13.67 -26.87 -20.82
CA ARG A 322 -14.59 -26.93 -21.96
C ARG A 322 -15.83 -27.81 -21.68
N ASP A 323 -15.59 -28.96 -21.07
CA ASP A 323 -16.67 -29.95 -20.79
C ASP A 323 -17.63 -29.43 -19.71
N PHE A 324 -17.12 -28.70 -18.74
CA PHE A 324 -17.86 -28.18 -17.59
C PHE A 324 -18.25 -26.69 -17.71
N GLY A 325 -18.01 -26.03 -18.84
CA GLY A 325 -18.42 -24.64 -19.03
C GLY A 325 -17.65 -23.63 -18.15
N VAL A 326 -16.36 -23.90 -17.89
CA VAL A 326 -15.49 -22.95 -17.17
C VAL A 326 -14.75 -22.09 -18.19
N MET A 327 -14.98 -20.77 -18.14
CA MET A 327 -14.19 -19.80 -18.89
C MET A 327 -12.98 -19.41 -18.06
N ILE A 328 -11.78 -19.58 -18.59
CA ILE A 328 -10.54 -19.21 -17.92
C ILE A 328 -9.98 -17.95 -18.56
N ILE A 329 -9.73 -16.93 -17.77
CA ILE A 329 -9.03 -15.71 -18.18
C ILE A 329 -7.78 -15.52 -17.34
N CYS A 330 -6.65 -15.23 -18.02
CA CYS A 330 -5.37 -15.06 -17.36
C CYS A 330 -5.01 -13.58 -17.27
N LEU A 331 -4.60 -13.17 -16.08
CA LEU A 331 -3.98 -11.87 -15.87
C LEU A 331 -2.62 -11.83 -16.57
N ARG A 332 -2.22 -10.67 -17.03
CA ARG A 332 -0.90 -10.48 -17.63
C ARG A 332 0.20 -10.66 -16.59
N ALA A 333 1.32 -11.19 -17.06
CA ALA A 333 2.52 -11.32 -16.22
C ALA A 333 2.89 -9.98 -15.58
N HIS A 334 3.28 -10.03 -14.31
CA HIS A 334 3.68 -8.88 -13.50
C HIS A 334 2.57 -7.87 -13.15
N CYS A 335 1.29 -8.13 -13.49
CA CYS A 335 0.15 -7.29 -13.14
C CYS A 335 -0.59 -7.76 -11.87
N SER A 336 -0.31 -8.96 -11.33
CA SER A 336 -1.04 -9.58 -10.22
C SER A 336 -1.16 -8.67 -9.01
N HIS A 337 -0.09 -7.97 -8.64
CA HIS A 337 -0.06 -7.06 -7.48
C HIS A 337 -1.10 -5.93 -7.53
N LYS A 338 -1.65 -5.60 -8.70
CA LYS A 338 -2.69 -4.58 -8.92
C LYS A 338 -4.02 -5.17 -9.40
N MET A 339 -3.96 -6.22 -10.22
CA MET A 339 -5.14 -6.76 -10.92
C MET A 339 -5.67 -8.07 -10.33
N GLN A 340 -4.93 -8.72 -9.41
CA GLN A 340 -5.35 -9.96 -8.74
C GLN A 340 -6.16 -9.65 -7.47
N PRO A 341 -7.48 -9.92 -7.41
CA PRO A 341 -8.30 -9.63 -6.24
C PRO A 341 -7.76 -10.19 -4.92
N LEU A 342 -7.22 -11.41 -4.94
CA LEU A 342 -6.62 -12.05 -3.77
C LEU A 342 -5.38 -11.31 -3.28
N ASP A 343 -4.46 -10.92 -4.16
CA ASP A 343 -3.27 -10.14 -3.81
C ASP A 343 -3.63 -8.77 -3.21
N VAL A 344 -4.62 -8.11 -3.80
CA VAL A 344 -5.01 -6.75 -3.42
C VAL A 344 -5.71 -6.68 -2.06
N SER A 345 -6.46 -7.73 -1.67
CA SER A 345 -7.30 -7.65 -0.47
C SER A 345 -7.09 -8.77 0.55
N PHE A 346 -6.69 -9.97 0.14
CA PHE A 346 -6.71 -11.16 0.99
C PHE A 346 -5.30 -11.56 1.49
N MET A 347 -4.30 -11.65 0.60
CA MET A 347 -3.01 -12.31 0.91
C MET A 347 -2.25 -11.65 2.07
N LYS A 348 -2.19 -10.31 2.11
CA LYS A 348 -1.48 -9.57 3.16
C LYS A 348 -2.15 -9.70 4.55
N PRO A 349 -3.47 -9.48 4.72
CA PRO A 349 -4.17 -9.78 5.97
C PRO A 349 -4.04 -11.25 6.40
N PHE A 350 -4.19 -12.20 5.49
CA PHE A 350 -4.08 -13.61 5.76
C PHE A 350 -2.70 -14.00 6.33
N SER A 351 -1.64 -13.56 5.67
CA SER A 351 -0.27 -13.74 6.17
C SER A 351 -0.05 -13.11 7.55
N THR A 352 -0.62 -11.93 7.78
CA THR A 352 -0.53 -11.24 9.09
C THR A 352 -1.22 -12.03 10.19
N TYR A 353 -2.43 -12.53 9.94
CA TYR A 353 -3.17 -13.35 10.90
C TYR A 353 -2.46 -14.68 11.15
N TYR A 354 -1.93 -15.34 10.11
CA TYR A 354 -1.14 -16.56 10.24
C TYR A 354 0.09 -16.35 11.11
N ASN A 355 0.88 -15.31 10.87
CA ASN A 355 2.04 -14.98 11.69
C ASN A 355 1.66 -14.70 13.16
N THR A 356 0.47 -14.12 13.39
CA THR A 356 -0.05 -13.90 14.75
C THR A 356 -0.36 -15.22 15.46
N GLU A 357 -0.97 -16.18 14.76
CA GLU A 357 -1.25 -17.52 15.33
C GLU A 357 0.05 -18.32 15.57
N VAL A 358 1.03 -18.22 14.66
CA VAL A 358 2.37 -18.80 14.87
C VAL A 358 3.03 -18.23 16.14
N ALA A 359 3.01 -16.90 16.30
CA ALA A 359 3.58 -16.25 17.49
C ALA A 359 2.86 -16.65 18.78
N LYS A 360 1.53 -16.81 18.72
CA LYS A 360 0.73 -17.29 19.85
C LYS A 360 1.07 -18.73 20.19
N TRP A 361 1.20 -19.59 19.19
CA TRP A 361 1.58 -21.00 19.38
C TRP A 361 2.96 -21.14 20.04
N LEU A 362 3.97 -20.40 19.55
CA LEU A 362 5.32 -20.41 20.12
C LEU A 362 5.35 -19.97 21.58
N ARG A 363 4.57 -18.96 21.94
CA ARG A 363 4.44 -18.51 23.35
C ARG A 363 3.81 -19.57 24.24
N ASN A 364 2.85 -20.33 23.74
CA ASN A 364 2.15 -21.37 24.48
C ASN A 364 2.95 -22.70 24.54
N HIS A 365 4.00 -22.84 23.71
CA HIS A 365 4.83 -24.05 23.65
C HIS A 365 6.32 -23.67 23.74
N PRO A 366 6.80 -23.19 24.90
CA PRO A 366 8.20 -22.79 25.07
C PRO A 366 9.16 -23.95 24.74
N GLY A 367 10.19 -23.64 23.94
CA GLY A 367 11.21 -24.63 23.53
C GLY A 367 10.78 -25.58 22.41
N ARG A 368 9.55 -25.44 21.86
CA ARG A 368 9.12 -26.22 20.69
C ARG A 368 9.19 -25.34 19.42
N THR A 369 9.36 -26.01 18.28
CA THR A 369 9.37 -25.38 16.95
C THR A 369 8.10 -25.76 16.19
N VAL A 370 7.60 -24.85 15.36
CA VAL A 370 6.50 -25.14 14.44
C VAL A 370 7.03 -26.02 13.32
N SER A 371 6.34 -27.11 13.04
CA SER A 371 6.62 -28.01 11.92
C SER A 371 5.46 -28.01 10.92
N VAL A 372 5.59 -28.70 9.81
CA VAL A 372 4.52 -28.83 8.80
C VAL A 372 3.21 -29.41 9.36
N PHE A 373 3.29 -30.18 10.46
CA PHE A 373 2.10 -30.75 11.09
C PHE A 373 1.23 -29.74 11.85
N GLN A 374 1.75 -28.57 12.18
CA GLN A 374 0.99 -27.50 12.83
C GLN A 374 0.41 -26.50 11.82
N ILE A 375 0.85 -26.53 10.55
CA ILE A 375 0.45 -25.52 9.54
C ILE A 375 -1.07 -25.47 9.38
N ALA A 376 -1.74 -26.61 9.19
CA ALA A 376 -3.16 -26.67 8.96
C ALA A 376 -3.98 -26.08 10.13
N SER A 377 -3.61 -26.43 11.37
CA SER A 377 -4.28 -25.91 12.57
C SER A 377 -4.03 -24.41 12.80
N LEU A 378 -2.84 -23.90 12.46
CA LEU A 378 -2.51 -22.47 12.55
C LEU A 378 -3.15 -21.65 11.43
N LEU A 379 -3.30 -22.26 10.25
CA LEU A 379 -3.94 -21.64 9.10
C LEU A 379 -5.44 -21.43 9.31
N THR A 380 -6.14 -22.35 9.97
CA THR A 380 -7.59 -22.31 10.15
C THR A 380 -8.10 -21.01 10.76
N PRO A 381 -7.66 -20.57 11.94
CA PRO A 381 -8.13 -19.32 12.53
C PRO A 381 -7.69 -18.08 11.71
N ALA A 382 -6.55 -18.15 11.02
CA ALA A 382 -6.10 -17.07 10.15
C ALA A 382 -6.98 -16.96 8.90
N PHE A 383 -7.30 -18.10 8.27
CA PHE A 383 -8.19 -18.16 7.11
C PHE A 383 -9.59 -17.66 7.44
N GLN A 384 -10.18 -18.11 8.55
CA GLN A 384 -11.52 -17.65 8.98
C GLN A 384 -11.58 -16.13 9.22
N LYS A 385 -10.51 -15.52 9.72
CA LYS A 385 -10.43 -14.06 9.91
C LYS A 385 -10.27 -13.30 8.61
N ALA A 386 -9.53 -13.85 7.65
CA ALA A 386 -9.26 -13.20 6.37
C ALA A 386 -10.37 -13.43 5.33
N ALA A 387 -10.95 -14.63 5.29
CA ALA A 387 -11.95 -15.07 4.32
C ALA A 387 -13.35 -14.51 4.66
N THR A 388 -13.56 -13.24 4.38
CA THR A 388 -14.84 -12.55 4.61
C THR A 388 -15.41 -12.04 3.30
N ALA A 389 -16.74 -11.92 3.24
CA ALA A 389 -17.43 -11.38 2.07
C ALA A 389 -16.93 -9.95 1.74
N MET A 390 -16.62 -9.14 2.77
CA MET A 390 -16.08 -7.81 2.58
C MET A 390 -14.69 -7.83 1.94
N THR A 391 -13.84 -8.78 2.34
CA THR A 391 -12.50 -8.93 1.75
C THR A 391 -12.60 -9.26 0.27
N ALA A 392 -13.47 -10.20 -0.11
CA ALA A 392 -13.68 -10.56 -1.51
C ALA A 392 -14.25 -9.39 -2.32
N ALA A 393 -15.36 -8.79 -1.85
CA ALA A 393 -15.99 -7.66 -2.53
C ALA A 393 -15.01 -6.48 -2.74
N ASN A 394 -14.16 -6.17 -1.74
CA ASN A 394 -13.14 -5.15 -1.85
C ASN A 394 -12.04 -5.51 -2.87
N GLY A 395 -11.63 -6.79 -2.94
CA GLY A 395 -10.66 -7.26 -3.92
C GLY A 395 -11.16 -7.05 -5.35
N PHE A 396 -12.34 -7.56 -5.66
CA PHE A 396 -12.93 -7.41 -6.99
C PHE A 396 -13.23 -5.96 -7.37
N ARG A 397 -13.69 -5.15 -6.41
CA ARG A 397 -13.95 -3.71 -6.64
C ARG A 397 -12.66 -2.94 -6.94
N LYS A 398 -11.61 -3.13 -6.14
CA LYS A 398 -10.33 -2.42 -6.29
C LYS A 398 -9.59 -2.79 -7.57
N THR A 399 -9.83 -3.96 -8.10
CA THR A 399 -9.24 -4.41 -9.36
C THR A 399 -10.11 -4.08 -10.59
N GLY A 400 -11.30 -3.48 -10.39
CA GLY A 400 -12.23 -3.13 -11.46
C GLY A 400 -12.94 -4.32 -12.10
N LEU A 401 -12.79 -5.53 -11.54
CA LEU A 401 -13.39 -6.73 -12.09
C LEU A 401 -14.88 -6.86 -11.75
N TRP A 402 -15.29 -6.37 -10.55
CA TRP A 402 -16.71 -6.33 -10.21
C TRP A 402 -17.04 -5.22 -9.19
N PRO A 403 -18.00 -4.31 -9.46
CA PRO A 403 -18.60 -4.09 -10.79
C PRO A 403 -17.52 -3.78 -11.82
N VAL A 404 -17.77 -4.14 -13.10
CA VAL A 404 -16.78 -3.91 -14.15
C VAL A 404 -16.50 -2.42 -14.28
N ASN A 405 -15.23 -2.05 -14.13
CA ASN A 405 -14.76 -0.68 -14.22
C ASN A 405 -13.33 -0.65 -14.76
N ARG A 406 -13.16 -0.43 -16.07
CA ARG A 406 -11.86 -0.38 -16.72
C ARG A 406 -11.02 0.83 -16.31
N ASP A 407 -11.67 1.90 -15.81
CA ASP A 407 -11.02 3.15 -15.38
C ASP A 407 -10.74 3.18 -13.87
N VAL A 408 -10.70 1.99 -13.23
CA VAL A 408 -10.44 1.87 -11.80
C VAL A 408 -9.04 2.36 -11.40
N PHE A 409 -8.07 2.22 -12.31
CA PHE A 409 -6.69 2.63 -12.09
C PHE A 409 -6.48 4.06 -12.57
N GLN A 410 -5.96 4.91 -11.69
CA GLN A 410 -5.69 6.32 -12.00
C GLN A 410 -4.38 6.47 -12.79
N GLU A 411 -4.20 7.62 -13.46
CA GLU A 411 -3.04 7.90 -14.31
C GLU A 411 -1.71 7.69 -13.59
N HIS A 412 -1.59 8.19 -12.36
CA HIS A 412 -0.37 8.07 -11.56
C HIS A 412 0.01 6.60 -11.25
N GLU A 413 -0.93 5.66 -11.31
CA GLU A 413 -0.62 4.23 -11.06
C GLU A 413 0.11 3.58 -12.24
N TYR A 414 0.04 4.18 -13.44
CA TYR A 414 0.78 3.76 -14.64
C TYR A 414 2.14 4.46 -14.77
N ALA A 415 2.36 5.57 -14.07
CA ALA A 415 3.60 6.37 -14.14
C ALA A 415 4.91 5.56 -13.99
N PRO A 416 4.98 4.48 -13.18
CA PRO A 416 6.20 3.66 -13.11
C PRO A 416 6.57 2.94 -14.41
N SER A 417 5.63 2.75 -15.34
CA SER A 417 5.90 2.14 -16.65
C SER A 417 6.37 3.16 -17.71
N GLU A 418 6.01 4.44 -17.57
CA GLU A 418 6.32 5.49 -18.55
C GLU A 418 7.79 5.58 -18.97
N PRO A 419 8.80 5.51 -18.04
CA PRO A 419 10.20 5.59 -18.42
C PRO A 419 10.69 4.41 -19.25
N THR A 420 9.89 3.36 -19.37
CA THR A 420 10.26 2.08 -19.99
C THR A 420 9.25 1.60 -21.01
N ASP A 421 8.27 2.42 -21.38
CA ASP A 421 7.28 2.09 -22.41
C ASP A 421 7.96 1.91 -23.78
N GLN A 422 8.34 0.66 -24.03
CA GLN A 422 8.60 0.17 -25.38
C GLN A 422 7.36 -0.56 -25.87
N PRO A 423 6.93 -0.38 -27.15
CA PRO A 423 5.84 -1.17 -27.71
C PRO A 423 6.16 -2.64 -27.56
N MET A 424 5.35 -3.36 -26.78
CA MET A 424 5.49 -4.82 -26.62
C MET A 424 5.25 -5.50 -27.96
N PRO A 425 6.08 -6.48 -28.37
CA PRO A 425 5.78 -7.29 -29.53
C PRO A 425 4.45 -8.00 -29.36
N ASP A 426 3.71 -8.11 -30.44
CA ASP A 426 2.30 -8.56 -30.56
C ASP A 426 2.06 -10.05 -30.19
N SER A 427 2.80 -10.62 -29.25
CA SER A 427 2.70 -12.02 -28.87
C SER A 427 1.88 -12.22 -27.59
N SER A 428 0.71 -12.83 -27.80
CA SER A 428 -0.05 -13.65 -26.88
C SER A 428 -0.86 -12.95 -25.77
N ILE A 429 -2.05 -12.45 -26.15
CA ILE A 429 -3.22 -12.68 -25.31
C ILE A 429 -3.79 -14.03 -25.73
N THR A 430 -3.47 -15.07 -25.03
CA THR A 430 -4.14 -16.34 -25.20
C THR A 430 -5.27 -16.39 -24.21
N THR A 431 -6.44 -15.92 -24.59
CA THR A 431 -7.70 -16.37 -23.99
C THR A 431 -7.85 -17.81 -24.43
N LEU A 432 -7.87 -18.75 -23.51
CA LEU A 432 -8.21 -20.15 -23.82
C LEU A 432 -9.62 -20.28 -24.45
N ALA A 433 -10.45 -19.25 -24.40
CA ALA A 433 -11.74 -19.16 -25.10
C ALA A 433 -11.62 -18.91 -26.61
N THR A 434 -10.50 -18.35 -27.12
CA THR A 434 -10.28 -18.14 -28.57
C THR A 434 -9.70 -19.36 -29.28
N VAL A 435 -9.44 -20.46 -28.56
CA VAL A 435 -8.99 -21.72 -29.16
C VAL A 435 -10.08 -22.46 -29.93
N GLU A 436 -11.36 -22.01 -29.87
CA GLU A 436 -12.42 -22.60 -30.68
C GLU A 436 -12.17 -22.56 -32.20
N ASN A 437 -11.40 -21.61 -32.69
CA ASN A 437 -11.19 -21.45 -34.18
C ASN A 437 -9.88 -21.98 -34.73
N ASN A 438 -8.84 -22.23 -33.92
CA ASN A 438 -7.53 -22.62 -34.48
C ASN A 438 -7.08 -24.06 -34.21
N PHE A 439 -7.70 -24.78 -33.25
CA PHE A 439 -7.36 -26.20 -33.02
C PHE A 439 -8.22 -27.21 -33.78
N GLY A 440 -9.32 -26.79 -34.38
CA GLY A 440 -10.18 -27.67 -35.21
C GLY A 440 -9.59 -28.03 -36.56
N ARG A 441 -8.51 -27.37 -36.99
CA ARG A 441 -7.88 -27.64 -38.30
C ARG A 441 -6.55 -28.41 -38.23
N ALA A 442 -5.93 -28.55 -37.07
CA ALA A 442 -4.61 -29.19 -36.95
C ALA A 442 -4.64 -30.68 -36.53
N LEU A 443 -5.82 -31.27 -36.32
CA LEU A 443 -5.98 -32.68 -35.95
C LEU A 443 -6.74 -33.50 -37.00
N LEU A 444 -6.92 -32.98 -38.22
CA LEU A 444 -7.50 -33.69 -39.39
C LEU A 444 -6.60 -33.71 -40.61
N THR A 445 -5.29 -33.63 -40.43
CA THR A 445 -4.31 -34.04 -41.46
C THR A 445 -3.26 -34.94 -40.85
#